data_d9e1abfc007719640947d8366b141f69
#
_entry.id   d9e1abfc007719640947d8366b141f69
#
_cell.length_a   1.000
_cell.length_b   1.000
_cell.length_c   1.000
_cell.angle_alpha   90.00
_cell.angle_beta   90.00
_cell.angle_gamma   90.00
#
_symmetry.space_group_name_H-M   'P 1'
#
loop_
_entity.id
_entity.type
_entity.pdbx_description
1 polymer ?
#
loop_
_entity_poly.entity_id
_entity_poly.type
_entity_poly.pdbx_seq_one_letter_code
_entity_poly.pdbx_strand_id
1 'polypeptide(L)'
;MDVKVVRDRSHWFQVQMKDLGYSEGLNMELTILKANGRSQLAESLLNKALLKNEIDLVVTNATLASKAAKKILRNRIPQLFMTVSDPVGAGLIEKIGFSTGKNITGRVHNISRETKIKIVLRLIKNKIKTRPVRFGYIHSSYPSSVGDIRHLKAIAEKNKDIRFISYEIPYKQFPVHIDYMLKELAKGLKKLDGKIDYLWEPLGPFAESIEYNKLLKVQANVPVVYGVNKESAQVGALIYLAPDPEAEGREVGELADMILKGTHPGKIVVIPPIKFNLGINLTTATKMGIIIPPDILKLANQNLYR
;
A
#
# COMPACT_ATOMS: atom_id res chain seq x y z
N MET A 1 10.51 -8.85 -1.19
CA MET A 1 10.40 -8.54 0.24
C MET A 1 9.42 -9.53 0.83
N ASP A 2 9.78 -10.19 1.91
CA ASP A 2 8.90 -11.20 2.52
C ASP A 2 7.95 -10.55 3.52
N VAL A 3 6.99 -9.80 3.02
CA VAL A 3 5.91 -9.18 3.79
C VAL A 3 4.56 -9.65 3.26
N LYS A 4 3.58 -9.74 4.14
CA LYS A 4 2.26 -10.31 3.84
C LYS A 4 1.61 -9.67 2.61
N VAL A 5 1.65 -8.35 2.51
CA VAL A 5 1.05 -7.62 1.38
C VAL A 5 1.61 -8.06 0.02
N VAL A 6 2.91 -8.37 -0.05
CA VAL A 6 3.56 -8.87 -1.27
C VAL A 6 3.23 -10.34 -1.52
N ARG A 7 3.26 -11.18 -0.47
CA ARG A 7 2.95 -12.62 -0.60
C ARG A 7 1.54 -12.88 -1.07
N ASP A 8 0.54 -12.24 -0.45
CA ASP A 8 -0.86 -12.46 -0.77
C ASP A 8 -1.16 -12.16 -2.25
N ARG A 9 -0.65 -11.03 -2.76
CA ARG A 9 -0.87 -10.64 -4.16
C ARG A 9 -0.10 -11.50 -5.15
N SER A 10 1.14 -11.90 -4.81
CA SER A 10 1.88 -12.86 -5.63
C SER A 10 1.17 -14.21 -5.71
N HIS A 11 0.57 -14.67 -4.60
CA HIS A 11 -0.20 -15.90 -4.56
C HIS A 11 -1.42 -15.81 -5.50
N TRP A 12 -2.24 -14.77 -5.37
CA TRP A 12 -3.44 -14.61 -6.19
C TRP A 12 -3.14 -14.34 -7.67
N PHE A 13 -2.02 -13.69 -7.95
CA PHE A 13 -1.51 -13.58 -9.32
C PHE A 13 -1.23 -14.97 -9.91
N GLN A 14 -0.50 -15.84 -9.19
CA GLN A 14 -0.19 -17.19 -9.66
C GLN A 14 -1.45 -18.05 -9.79
N VAL A 15 -2.40 -17.93 -8.85
CA VAL A 15 -3.70 -18.61 -8.95
C VAL A 15 -4.43 -18.20 -10.22
N GLN A 16 -4.48 -16.89 -10.53
CA GLN A 16 -5.13 -16.41 -11.75
C GLN A 16 -4.43 -16.88 -13.02
N MET A 17 -3.11 -16.89 -13.06
CA MET A 17 -2.37 -17.42 -14.21
C MET A 17 -2.72 -18.89 -14.45
N LYS A 18 -2.81 -19.69 -13.38
CA LYS A 18 -3.25 -21.09 -13.48
C LYS A 18 -4.70 -21.23 -13.98
N ASP A 19 -5.60 -20.41 -13.45
CA ASP A 19 -7.02 -20.41 -13.86
C ASP A 19 -7.19 -20.02 -15.36
N LEU A 20 -6.26 -19.20 -15.89
CA LEU A 20 -6.18 -18.83 -17.31
C LEU A 20 -5.48 -19.89 -18.19
N GLY A 21 -5.07 -21.02 -17.61
CA GLY A 21 -4.48 -22.14 -18.34
C GLY A 21 -2.95 -22.12 -18.45
N TYR A 22 -2.27 -21.20 -17.76
CA TYR A 22 -0.80 -21.21 -17.67
C TYR A 22 -0.33 -22.24 -16.65
N SER A 23 0.54 -23.14 -17.07
CA SER A 23 1.10 -24.21 -16.23
C SER A 23 2.62 -24.21 -16.29
N GLU A 24 3.24 -24.14 -15.12
CA GLU A 24 4.70 -24.22 -14.97
C GLU A 24 5.26 -25.48 -15.62
N GLY A 25 6.31 -25.34 -16.43
CA GLY A 25 6.95 -26.44 -17.15
C GLY A 25 6.21 -26.97 -18.37
N LEU A 26 4.99 -26.47 -18.68
CA LEU A 26 4.23 -26.87 -19.88
C LEU A 26 4.18 -25.74 -20.92
N ASN A 27 3.65 -24.60 -20.55
CA ASN A 27 3.48 -23.42 -21.41
C ASN A 27 3.84 -22.11 -20.72
N MET A 28 4.43 -22.18 -19.55
CA MET A 28 4.94 -21.05 -18.78
C MET A 28 6.19 -21.47 -18.00
N GLU A 29 7.17 -20.59 -17.94
CA GLU A 29 8.29 -20.65 -17.00
C GLU A 29 8.24 -19.40 -16.09
N LEU A 30 8.15 -19.60 -14.77
CA LEU A 30 8.05 -18.53 -13.79
C LEU A 30 9.32 -18.42 -12.93
N THR A 31 10.15 -17.43 -13.21
CA THR A 31 11.33 -17.15 -12.39
C THR A 31 11.04 -16.09 -11.33
N ILE A 32 11.14 -16.45 -10.05
CA ILE A 32 10.89 -15.54 -8.92
C ILE A 32 12.19 -14.96 -8.38
N LEU A 33 12.37 -13.64 -8.53
CA LEU A 33 13.54 -12.89 -8.06
C LEU A 33 13.25 -12.19 -6.73
N LYS A 34 13.88 -12.66 -5.64
CA LYS A 34 13.67 -12.13 -4.27
C LYS A 34 14.68 -11.04 -3.93
N ALA A 35 14.36 -9.78 -4.22
CA ALA A 35 15.24 -8.63 -3.94
C ALA A 35 15.16 -8.11 -2.48
N ASN A 36 14.21 -8.58 -1.68
CA ASN A 36 14.06 -8.27 -0.25
C ASN A 36 14.14 -6.77 0.08
N GLY A 37 13.48 -5.93 -0.72
CA GLY A 37 13.43 -4.48 -0.50
C GLY A 37 14.74 -3.73 -0.82
N ARG A 38 15.67 -4.34 -1.55
CA ARG A 38 16.95 -3.74 -1.96
C ARG A 38 16.98 -3.47 -3.46
N SER A 39 16.96 -2.18 -3.86
CA SER A 39 16.95 -1.78 -5.28
C SER A 39 18.16 -2.32 -6.05
N GLN A 40 19.37 -2.21 -5.50
CA GLN A 40 20.58 -2.72 -6.16
C GLN A 40 20.55 -4.23 -6.38
N LEU A 41 20.00 -4.97 -5.40
CA LEU A 41 19.84 -6.42 -5.56
C LEU A 41 18.78 -6.72 -6.64
N ALA A 42 17.67 -5.97 -6.69
CA ALA A 42 16.66 -6.12 -7.73
C ALA A 42 17.27 -5.91 -9.13
N GLU A 43 18.07 -4.84 -9.29
CA GLU A 43 18.78 -4.55 -10.54
C GLU A 43 19.75 -5.70 -10.92
N SER A 44 20.55 -6.18 -9.97
CA SER A 44 21.52 -7.26 -10.21
C SER A 44 20.83 -8.58 -10.60
N LEU A 45 19.80 -8.98 -9.86
CA LEU A 45 19.06 -10.21 -10.13
C LEU A 45 18.34 -10.16 -11.49
N LEU A 46 17.71 -9.02 -11.81
CA LEU A 46 17.03 -8.86 -13.10
C LEU A 46 18.03 -8.90 -14.26
N ASN A 47 19.16 -8.19 -14.17
CA ASN A 47 20.20 -8.26 -15.21
C ASN A 47 20.71 -9.69 -15.43
N LYS A 48 20.93 -10.46 -14.36
CA LYS A 48 21.34 -11.87 -14.46
C LYS A 48 20.28 -12.74 -15.14
N ALA A 49 19.00 -12.51 -14.84
CA ALA A 49 17.92 -13.25 -15.47
C ALA A 49 17.82 -12.93 -16.97
N LEU A 50 17.94 -11.66 -17.35
CA LEU A 50 17.92 -11.21 -18.74
C LEU A 50 19.09 -11.73 -19.61
N LEU A 51 20.21 -12.09 -18.98
CA LEU A 51 21.36 -12.70 -19.68
C LEU A 51 21.18 -14.19 -19.93
N LYS A 52 20.33 -14.86 -19.16
CA LYS A 52 20.16 -16.31 -19.19
C LYS A 52 18.93 -16.77 -19.94
N ASN A 53 17.88 -15.97 -19.97
CA ASN A 53 16.56 -16.36 -20.44
C ASN A 53 15.98 -15.30 -21.38
N GLU A 54 15.21 -15.75 -22.37
CA GLU A 54 14.25 -14.91 -23.07
C GLU A 54 13.07 -14.65 -22.13
N ILE A 55 12.75 -13.38 -21.90
CA ILE A 55 11.69 -12.97 -20.97
C ILE A 55 10.64 -12.17 -21.72
N ASP A 56 9.42 -12.69 -21.76
CA ASP A 56 8.27 -12.06 -22.43
C ASP A 56 7.65 -10.96 -21.59
N LEU A 57 7.66 -11.12 -20.25
CA LEU A 57 7.01 -10.21 -19.32
C LEU A 57 7.75 -10.15 -17.97
N VAL A 58 7.96 -8.96 -17.44
CA VAL A 58 8.47 -8.77 -16.09
C VAL A 58 7.35 -8.23 -15.19
N VAL A 59 6.87 -9.06 -14.26
CA VAL A 59 5.92 -8.65 -13.23
C VAL A 59 6.68 -8.20 -11.99
N THR A 60 6.41 -6.98 -11.52
CA THR A 60 7.10 -6.40 -10.38
C THR A 60 6.14 -6.15 -9.22
N ASN A 61 6.53 -6.60 -8.02
CA ASN A 61 5.74 -6.44 -6.82
C ASN A 61 6.45 -5.50 -5.84
N ALA A 62 5.83 -4.37 -5.51
CA ALA A 62 6.28 -3.25 -4.70
C ALA A 62 7.15 -2.20 -5.44
N THR A 63 7.14 -0.97 -4.88
CA THR A 63 7.69 0.25 -5.51
C THR A 63 9.17 0.15 -5.88
N LEU A 64 10.02 -0.38 -4.99
CA LEU A 64 11.47 -0.44 -5.25
C LEU A 64 11.80 -1.42 -6.39
N ALA A 65 11.15 -2.58 -6.43
CA ALA A 65 11.30 -3.55 -7.52
C ALA A 65 10.83 -2.95 -8.85
N SER A 66 9.70 -2.24 -8.85
CA SER A 66 9.14 -1.62 -10.06
C SER A 66 10.04 -0.52 -10.61
N LYS A 67 10.64 0.31 -9.75
CA LYS A 67 11.60 1.34 -10.16
C LYS A 67 12.89 0.72 -10.73
N ALA A 68 13.42 -0.30 -10.08
CA ALA A 68 14.61 -1.02 -10.53
C ALA A 68 14.36 -1.65 -11.91
N ALA A 69 13.23 -2.35 -12.08
CA ALA A 69 12.88 -2.95 -13.36
C ALA A 69 12.72 -1.90 -14.47
N LYS A 70 12.01 -0.80 -14.23
CA LYS A 70 11.87 0.27 -15.23
C LYS A 70 13.22 0.79 -15.71
N LYS A 71 14.18 0.99 -14.79
CA LYS A 71 15.54 1.43 -15.11
C LYS A 71 16.29 0.43 -16.00
N ILE A 72 16.17 -0.87 -15.73
CA ILE A 72 16.88 -1.94 -16.44
C ILE A 72 16.21 -2.24 -17.79
N LEU A 73 14.89 -2.38 -17.80
CA LEU A 73 14.14 -2.81 -19.00
C LEU A 73 14.13 -1.74 -20.11
N ARG A 74 14.14 -0.46 -19.78
CA ARG A 74 14.21 0.67 -20.72
C ARG A 74 13.21 0.54 -21.88
N ASN A 75 11.98 0.12 -21.57
CA ASN A 75 10.89 -0.15 -22.52
C ASN A 75 11.13 -1.28 -23.55
N ARG A 76 12.15 -2.12 -23.38
CA ARG A 76 12.43 -3.22 -24.33
C ARG A 76 11.55 -4.44 -24.06
N ILE A 77 11.29 -4.74 -22.80
CA ILE A 77 10.46 -5.87 -22.37
C ILE A 77 9.25 -5.31 -21.63
N PRO A 78 8.05 -5.87 -21.83
CA PRO A 78 6.85 -5.51 -21.09
C PRO A 78 7.05 -5.54 -19.58
N GLN A 79 6.63 -4.48 -18.90
CA GLN A 79 6.62 -4.40 -17.45
C GLN A 79 5.19 -4.26 -16.92
N LEU A 80 4.83 -5.11 -15.96
CA LEU A 80 3.57 -5.06 -15.25
C LEU A 80 3.85 -4.85 -13.76
N PHE A 81 3.35 -3.77 -13.15
CA PHE A 81 3.55 -3.51 -11.72
C PHE A 81 2.30 -3.77 -10.89
N MET A 82 2.50 -4.26 -9.66
CA MET A 82 1.49 -4.40 -8.62
C MET A 82 2.04 -3.94 -7.27
N THR A 83 1.16 -3.71 -6.30
CA THR A 83 1.52 -3.23 -4.94
C THR A 83 2.33 -1.93 -4.97
N VAL A 84 1.96 -1.01 -5.87
CA VAL A 84 2.55 0.33 -5.95
C VAL A 84 1.49 1.37 -5.65
N SER A 85 1.61 2.04 -4.50
CA SER A 85 0.60 2.97 -3.99
C SER A 85 0.64 4.34 -4.66
N ASP A 86 1.79 4.76 -5.17
CA ASP A 86 1.99 6.03 -5.88
C ASP A 86 2.88 5.81 -7.12
N PRO A 87 2.34 5.24 -8.20
CA PRO A 87 3.13 4.97 -9.40
C PRO A 87 3.57 6.26 -10.13
N VAL A 88 2.86 7.37 -9.95
CA VAL A 88 3.24 8.68 -10.51
C VAL A 88 4.44 9.25 -9.74
N GLY A 89 4.35 9.33 -8.42
CA GLY A 89 5.46 9.80 -7.58
C GLY A 89 6.68 8.87 -7.60
N ALA A 90 6.48 7.59 -7.89
CA ALA A 90 7.57 6.63 -8.14
C ALA A 90 8.21 6.80 -9.53
N GLY A 91 7.64 7.63 -10.40
CA GLY A 91 8.12 7.84 -11.76
C GLY A 91 7.88 6.65 -12.69
N LEU A 92 6.93 5.77 -12.38
CA LEU A 92 6.60 4.63 -13.24
C LEU A 92 5.72 5.06 -14.42
N ILE A 93 4.73 5.90 -14.14
CA ILE A 93 3.76 6.43 -15.11
C ILE A 93 3.61 7.94 -14.93
N GLU A 94 3.00 8.61 -15.89
CA GLU A 94 2.77 10.06 -15.83
C GLU A 94 1.45 10.41 -15.12
N LYS A 95 0.38 9.62 -15.34
CA LYS A 95 -0.95 9.90 -14.80
C LYS A 95 -1.75 8.62 -14.61
N ILE A 96 -2.53 8.54 -13.52
CA ILE A 96 -3.51 7.48 -13.27
C ILE A 96 -4.79 7.79 -14.07
N GLY A 97 -5.49 6.75 -14.54
CA GLY A 97 -6.69 6.86 -15.36
C GLY A 97 -6.41 6.99 -16.86
N PHE A 98 -5.16 6.83 -17.29
CA PHE A 98 -4.72 6.93 -18.68
C PHE A 98 -3.83 5.74 -19.06
N SER A 99 -3.77 5.46 -20.36
CA SER A 99 -2.77 4.56 -20.94
C SER A 99 -1.40 5.23 -20.90
N THR A 100 -0.35 4.45 -20.69
CA THR A 100 1.00 5.02 -20.49
C THR A 100 1.70 5.37 -21.80
N GLY A 101 1.28 4.79 -22.94
CA GLY A 101 1.97 4.88 -24.23
C GLY A 101 3.36 4.21 -24.23
N LYS A 102 3.79 3.63 -23.10
CA LYS A 102 5.11 3.02 -22.90
C LYS A 102 4.97 1.53 -22.61
N ASN A 103 6.07 0.78 -22.65
CA ASN A 103 6.03 -0.66 -22.40
C ASN A 103 5.89 -1.02 -20.90
N ILE A 104 5.00 -0.31 -20.20
CA ILE A 104 4.71 -0.48 -18.76
C ILE A 104 3.23 -0.21 -18.48
N THR A 105 2.63 -1.04 -17.63
CA THR A 105 1.29 -0.83 -17.06
C THR A 105 1.20 -1.48 -15.67
N GLY A 106 0.04 -1.45 -15.02
CA GLY A 106 -0.21 -2.11 -13.74
C GLY A 106 -1.48 -1.67 -13.05
N ARG A 107 -1.61 -2.07 -11.78
CA ARG A 107 -2.69 -1.65 -10.87
C ARG A 107 -2.15 -0.79 -9.75
N VAL A 108 -2.89 0.29 -9.44
CA VAL A 108 -2.56 1.17 -8.31
C VAL A 108 -2.97 0.48 -7.02
N HIS A 109 -2.04 0.39 -6.08
CA HIS A 109 -2.27 -0.19 -4.75
C HIS A 109 -2.68 0.88 -3.74
N ASN A 110 -3.67 1.69 -4.04
CA ASN A 110 -4.16 2.69 -3.08
C ASN A 110 -5.58 3.17 -3.45
N ILE A 111 -6.41 3.29 -2.42
CA ILE A 111 -7.71 3.91 -2.51
C ILE A 111 -7.54 5.43 -2.35
N SER A 112 -8.41 6.22 -2.98
CA SER A 112 -8.39 7.67 -2.87
C SER A 112 -8.24 8.16 -1.43
N ARG A 113 -7.27 9.02 -1.20
CA ARG A 113 -6.98 9.62 0.11
C ARG A 113 -8.14 10.49 0.59
N GLU A 114 -8.79 11.16 -0.34
CA GLU A 114 -9.99 11.95 -0.08
C GLU A 114 -11.13 11.08 0.45
N THR A 115 -11.33 9.89 -0.11
CA THR A 115 -12.32 8.91 0.37
C THR A 115 -11.99 8.46 1.79
N LYS A 116 -10.73 8.12 2.07
CA LYS A 116 -10.27 7.73 3.40
C LYS A 116 -10.50 8.84 4.42
N ILE A 117 -10.11 10.07 4.10
CA ILE A 117 -10.30 11.24 4.96
C ILE A 117 -11.78 11.50 5.22
N LYS A 118 -12.62 11.46 4.18
CA LYS A 118 -14.07 11.66 4.33
C LYS A 118 -14.71 10.64 5.28
N ILE A 119 -14.35 9.36 5.14
CA ILE A 119 -14.88 8.30 6.01
C ILE A 119 -14.43 8.52 7.45
N VAL A 120 -13.14 8.75 7.68
CA VAL A 120 -12.59 8.99 9.03
C VAL A 120 -13.25 10.22 9.66
N LEU A 121 -13.31 11.36 8.97
CA LEU A 121 -13.93 12.57 9.51
C LEU A 121 -15.42 12.38 9.82
N ARG A 122 -16.15 11.61 9.02
CA ARG A 122 -17.54 11.26 9.28
C ARG A 122 -17.69 10.42 10.56
N LEU A 123 -16.79 9.45 10.79
CA LEU A 123 -16.81 8.62 11.99
C LEU A 123 -16.51 9.44 13.26
N ILE A 124 -15.49 10.30 13.22
CA ILE A 124 -15.09 11.08 14.39
C ILE A 124 -15.83 12.41 14.55
N LYS A 125 -16.80 12.74 13.69
CA LYS A 125 -17.46 14.05 13.62
C LYS A 125 -17.88 14.61 14.99
N ASN A 126 -18.54 13.78 15.80
CA ASN A 126 -19.06 14.15 17.12
C ASN A 126 -17.98 14.15 18.23
N LYS A 127 -16.73 13.83 17.89
CA LYS A 127 -15.58 13.79 18.80
C LYS A 127 -14.55 14.89 18.49
N ILE A 128 -14.77 15.65 17.44
CA ILE A 128 -13.91 16.79 17.08
C ILE A 128 -14.14 17.92 18.06
N LYS A 129 -13.15 18.22 18.91
CA LYS A 129 -13.19 19.29 19.89
C LYS A 129 -12.67 20.63 19.34
N THR A 130 -11.67 20.57 18.48
CA THR A 130 -10.98 21.72 17.91
C THR A 130 -10.71 21.51 16.43
N ARG A 131 -10.55 22.60 15.69
CA ARG A 131 -10.15 22.59 14.28
C ARG A 131 -8.89 23.44 14.08
N PRO A 132 -7.97 23.05 13.22
CA PRO A 132 -7.98 21.81 12.43
C PRO A 132 -7.78 20.55 13.29
N VAL A 133 -8.42 19.44 12.90
CA VAL A 133 -8.12 18.12 13.47
C VAL A 133 -6.70 17.74 13.11
N ARG A 134 -5.88 17.40 14.09
CA ARG A 134 -4.44 17.12 13.91
C ARG A 134 -4.20 15.62 13.87
N PHE A 135 -3.84 15.10 12.71
CA PHE A 135 -3.45 13.70 12.51
C PHE A 135 -1.94 13.55 12.59
N GLY A 136 -1.46 12.71 13.50
CA GLY A 136 -0.08 12.26 13.56
C GLY A 136 0.20 11.18 12.51
N TYR A 137 1.32 11.31 11.82
CA TYR A 137 1.73 10.41 10.75
C TYR A 137 3.21 10.06 10.90
N ILE A 138 3.52 8.90 11.51
CA ILE A 138 4.90 8.47 11.75
C ILE A 138 5.29 7.45 10.68
N HIS A 139 6.14 7.84 9.77
CA HIS A 139 6.43 7.07 8.57
C HIS A 139 7.93 6.85 8.34
N SER A 140 8.26 5.82 7.58
CA SER A 140 9.63 5.65 7.11
C SER A 140 9.90 6.48 5.85
N SER A 141 11.18 6.72 5.54
CA SER A 141 11.61 7.32 4.27
C SER A 141 11.45 6.35 3.05
N TYR A 142 10.66 5.29 3.18
CA TYR A 142 10.30 4.42 2.06
C TYR A 142 9.42 5.18 1.05
N PRO A 143 9.65 5.02 -0.28
CA PRO A 143 9.01 5.86 -1.30
C PRO A 143 7.50 5.95 -1.24
N SER A 144 6.78 4.84 -0.95
CA SER A 144 5.32 4.88 -0.83
C SER A 144 4.86 5.69 0.38
N SER A 145 5.58 5.63 1.50
CA SER A 145 5.26 6.39 2.72
C SER A 145 5.45 7.89 2.52
N VAL A 146 6.57 8.27 1.89
CA VAL A 146 6.90 9.67 1.56
C VAL A 146 5.91 10.24 0.54
N GLY A 147 5.57 9.47 -0.49
CA GLY A 147 4.55 9.85 -1.47
C GLY A 147 3.18 10.05 -0.82
N ASP A 148 2.79 9.16 0.09
CA ASP A 148 1.49 9.23 0.75
C ASP A 148 1.34 10.49 1.61
N ILE A 149 2.31 10.77 2.49
CA ILE A 149 2.24 11.98 3.35
C ILE A 149 2.29 13.28 2.54
N ARG A 150 3.04 13.32 1.44
CA ARG A 150 3.07 14.48 0.55
C ARG A 150 1.68 14.78 0.00
N HIS A 151 0.95 13.77 -0.48
CA HIS A 151 -0.41 13.92 -0.99
C HIS A 151 -1.42 14.26 0.13
N LEU A 152 -1.31 13.63 1.30
CA LEU A 152 -2.18 13.94 2.45
C LEU A 152 -2.01 15.39 2.89
N LYS A 153 -0.78 15.92 2.93
CA LYS A 153 -0.50 17.33 3.24
C LYS A 153 -1.08 18.26 2.17
N ALA A 154 -0.93 17.93 0.88
CA ALA A 154 -1.50 18.74 -0.20
C ALA A 154 -3.05 18.79 -0.16
N ILE A 155 -3.71 17.70 0.28
CA ILE A 155 -5.16 17.70 0.54
C ILE A 155 -5.49 18.61 1.74
N ALA A 156 -4.69 18.51 2.82
CA ALA A 156 -4.90 19.31 4.03
C ALA A 156 -4.68 20.82 3.79
N GLU A 157 -3.78 21.20 2.89
CA GLU A 157 -3.59 22.62 2.49
C GLU A 157 -4.86 23.22 1.86
N LYS A 158 -5.65 22.39 1.16
CA LYS A 158 -6.93 22.78 0.55
C LYS A 158 -8.12 22.64 1.49
N ASN A 159 -7.92 22.00 2.66
CA ASN A 159 -8.96 21.75 3.66
C ASN A 159 -8.50 22.21 5.05
N LYS A 160 -9.00 23.42 5.43
CA LYS A 160 -8.64 24.06 6.71
C LYS A 160 -9.08 23.27 7.97
N ASP A 161 -9.92 22.25 7.80
CA ASP A 161 -10.44 21.44 8.90
C ASP A 161 -9.48 20.36 9.39
N ILE A 162 -8.42 20.06 8.63
CA ILE A 162 -7.49 18.98 8.93
C ILE A 162 -6.03 19.43 8.79
N ARG A 163 -5.17 18.79 9.57
CA ARG A 163 -3.71 18.97 9.49
C ARG A 163 -2.99 17.65 9.71
N PHE A 164 -2.00 17.33 8.89
CA PHE A 164 -1.09 16.21 9.12
C PHE A 164 0.24 16.69 9.69
N ILE A 165 0.62 16.15 10.84
CA ILE A 165 1.89 16.40 11.51
C ILE A 165 2.71 15.11 11.41
N SER A 166 3.81 15.15 10.67
CA SER A 166 4.59 13.94 10.37
C SER A 166 5.91 13.88 11.14
N TYR A 167 6.34 12.65 11.41
CA TYR A 167 7.69 12.32 11.87
C TYR A 167 8.26 11.25 10.93
N GLU A 168 9.40 11.52 10.30
CA GLU A 168 10.06 10.61 9.39
C GLU A 168 11.14 9.79 10.11
N ILE A 169 11.10 8.47 9.85
CA ILE A 169 12.09 7.49 10.32
C ILE A 169 12.96 7.12 9.12
N PRO A 170 14.30 7.19 9.20
CA PRO A 170 15.18 6.70 8.15
C PRO A 170 14.88 5.22 7.84
N TYR A 171 14.51 4.91 6.61
CA TYR A 171 14.21 3.54 6.21
C TYR A 171 15.46 2.67 6.28
N LYS A 172 15.37 1.59 7.02
CA LYS A 172 16.32 0.47 7.00
C LYS A 172 15.65 -0.73 6.37
N GLN A 173 16.42 -1.64 5.79
CA GLN A 173 15.87 -2.85 5.16
C GLN A 173 14.93 -3.60 6.11
N PHE A 174 13.66 -3.59 5.78
CA PHE A 174 12.62 -4.30 6.52
C PHE A 174 12.47 -5.74 5.98
N PRO A 175 12.23 -6.76 6.84
CA PRO A 175 12.10 -6.69 8.30
C PRO A 175 13.42 -6.79 9.09
N VAL A 176 14.57 -6.88 8.44
CA VAL A 176 15.91 -7.15 9.08
C VAL A 176 16.22 -6.12 10.19
N HIS A 177 15.84 -4.86 10.00
CA HIS A 177 16.12 -3.80 10.97
C HIS A 177 14.87 -3.34 11.72
N ILE A 178 13.94 -4.27 12.00
CA ILE A 178 12.67 -3.94 12.67
C ILE A 178 12.88 -3.27 14.03
N ASP A 179 13.80 -3.76 14.85
CA ASP A 179 14.06 -3.24 16.20
C ASP A 179 14.52 -1.78 16.18
N TYR A 180 15.38 -1.42 15.21
CA TYR A 180 15.77 -0.04 14.99
C TYR A 180 14.56 0.83 14.65
N MET A 181 13.74 0.38 13.71
CA MET A 181 12.59 1.13 13.24
C MET A 181 11.51 1.28 14.34
N LEU A 182 11.32 0.27 15.19
CA LEU A 182 10.42 0.34 16.35
C LEU A 182 10.94 1.35 17.41
N LYS A 183 12.24 1.39 17.67
CA LYS A 183 12.83 2.41 18.55
C LYS A 183 12.60 3.83 18.02
N GLU A 184 12.76 4.03 16.72
CA GLU A 184 12.49 5.33 16.08
C GLU A 184 10.99 5.67 16.09
N LEU A 185 10.09 4.68 15.92
CA LEU A 185 8.65 4.86 16.06
C LEU A 185 8.29 5.37 17.47
N ALA A 186 8.85 4.76 18.51
CA ALA A 186 8.64 5.20 19.90
C ALA A 186 9.12 6.64 20.14
N LYS A 187 10.25 7.04 19.53
CA LYS A 187 10.71 8.45 19.58
C LYS A 187 9.73 9.38 18.86
N GLY A 188 9.21 8.96 17.70
CA GLY A 188 8.22 9.71 16.95
C GLY A 188 6.94 9.94 17.75
N LEU A 189 6.43 8.92 18.45
CA LEU A 189 5.27 9.03 19.34
C LEU A 189 5.51 10.10 20.43
N LYS A 190 6.65 10.04 21.11
CA LYS A 190 7.01 11.05 22.13
C LYS A 190 7.11 12.47 21.56
N LYS A 191 7.64 12.63 20.33
CA LYS A 191 7.76 13.96 19.68
C LYS A 191 6.41 14.53 19.25
N LEU A 192 5.45 13.70 18.93
CA LEU A 192 4.10 14.11 18.51
C LEU A 192 3.12 14.21 19.69
N ASP A 193 3.48 13.74 20.86
CA ASP A 193 2.64 13.81 22.06
C ASP A 193 2.19 15.25 22.36
N GLY A 194 0.93 15.44 22.71
CA GLY A 194 0.29 16.73 22.91
C GLY A 194 0.11 17.60 21.65
N LYS A 195 0.67 17.21 20.51
CA LYS A 195 0.59 17.96 19.24
C LYS A 195 -0.45 17.43 18.27
N ILE A 196 -0.96 16.24 18.50
CA ILE A 196 -1.90 15.52 17.63
C ILE A 196 -3.14 15.10 18.40
N ASP A 197 -4.25 14.93 17.69
CA ASP A 197 -5.52 14.49 18.26
C ASP A 197 -5.76 13.00 18.00
N TYR A 198 -5.24 12.50 16.87
CA TYR A 198 -5.38 11.11 16.41
C TYR A 198 -4.13 10.67 15.68
N LEU A 199 -3.93 9.36 15.57
CA LEU A 199 -2.93 8.74 14.69
C LEU A 199 -3.58 8.22 13.42
N TRP A 200 -2.84 8.38 12.32
CA TRP A 200 -3.11 7.87 10.99
C TRP A 200 -1.93 7.02 10.54
N GLU A 201 -2.14 5.74 10.26
CA GLU A 201 -1.06 4.86 9.86
C GLU A 201 -0.61 5.14 8.42
N PRO A 202 0.72 5.19 8.18
CA PRO A 202 1.28 5.42 6.86
C PRO A 202 1.24 4.18 5.98
N LEU A 203 1.25 4.38 4.66
CA LEU A 203 1.51 3.30 3.71
C LEU A 203 2.97 2.86 3.77
N GLY A 204 3.21 1.57 3.54
CA GLY A 204 4.57 1.02 3.38
C GLY A 204 4.91 -0.13 4.31
N PRO A 205 5.97 -0.89 3.97
CA PRO A 205 6.20 -2.21 4.56
C PRO A 205 6.33 -2.23 6.08
N PHE A 206 6.90 -1.17 6.66
CA PHE A 206 7.07 -1.08 8.13
C PHE A 206 5.74 -0.84 8.85
N ALA A 207 4.94 0.12 8.38
CA ALA A 207 3.65 0.43 8.99
C ALA A 207 2.60 -0.68 8.79
N GLU A 208 2.76 -1.48 7.73
CA GLU A 208 1.91 -2.64 7.46
C GLU A 208 2.27 -3.87 8.31
N SER A 209 3.30 -3.77 9.18
CA SER A 209 3.69 -4.85 10.08
C SER A 209 2.87 -4.89 11.35
N ILE A 210 2.70 -6.09 11.89
CA ILE A 210 1.98 -6.30 13.16
C ILE A 210 2.72 -5.66 14.34
N GLU A 211 4.05 -5.60 14.28
CA GLU A 211 4.91 -5.01 15.32
C GLU A 211 4.69 -3.50 15.42
N TYR A 212 4.57 -2.81 14.28
CA TYR A 212 4.21 -1.39 14.23
C TYR A 212 2.89 -1.13 14.94
N ASN A 213 1.85 -1.90 14.57
CA ASN A 213 0.50 -1.76 15.13
C ASN A 213 0.47 -2.06 16.64
N LYS A 214 1.18 -3.11 17.09
CA LYS A 214 1.28 -3.46 18.51
C LYS A 214 1.96 -2.36 19.32
N LEU A 215 3.01 -1.75 18.78
CA LEU A 215 3.68 -0.65 19.47
C LEU A 215 2.78 0.59 19.58
N LEU A 216 2.03 0.95 18.52
CA LEU A 216 1.04 2.02 18.60
C LEU A 216 -0.01 1.75 19.68
N LYS A 217 -0.56 0.51 19.74
CA LYS A 217 -1.57 0.13 20.74
C LYS A 217 -1.09 0.31 22.17
N VAL A 218 0.20 0.06 22.42
CA VAL A 218 0.78 0.09 23.78
C VAL A 218 1.27 1.49 24.16
N GLN A 219 1.83 2.25 23.22
CA GLN A 219 2.56 3.48 23.53
C GLN A 219 1.88 4.76 23.04
N ALA A 220 0.86 4.68 22.19
CA ALA A 220 0.18 5.88 21.73
C ALA A 220 -0.80 6.42 22.78
N ASN A 221 -0.69 7.72 23.09
CA ASN A 221 -1.60 8.43 24.01
C ASN A 221 -2.90 8.90 23.31
N VAL A 222 -2.99 8.76 22.00
CA VAL A 222 -4.17 9.12 21.19
C VAL A 222 -4.63 7.94 20.33
N PRO A 223 -5.94 7.86 20.00
CA PRO A 223 -6.45 6.75 19.20
C PRO A 223 -5.86 6.71 17.79
N VAL A 224 -5.66 5.51 17.26
CA VAL A 224 -5.40 5.28 15.84
C VAL A 224 -6.75 5.25 15.12
N VAL A 225 -7.06 6.27 14.32
CA VAL A 225 -8.36 6.37 13.62
C VAL A 225 -8.35 5.76 12.24
N TYR A 226 -7.18 5.61 11.64
CA TYR A 226 -7.01 4.96 10.34
C TYR A 226 -5.83 3.99 10.35
N GLY A 227 -6.11 2.75 10.01
CA GLY A 227 -5.15 1.69 9.77
C GLY A 227 -5.03 1.37 8.28
N VAL A 228 -3.93 0.77 7.87
CA VAL A 228 -3.63 0.50 6.46
C VAL A 228 -4.10 -0.88 5.99
N ASN A 229 -4.35 -1.81 6.91
CA ASN A 229 -4.72 -3.18 6.60
C ASN A 229 -5.63 -3.79 7.69
N LYS A 230 -6.04 -5.03 7.48
CA LYS A 230 -6.87 -5.80 8.40
C LYS A 230 -6.23 -5.93 9.79
N GLU A 231 -4.94 -6.19 9.82
CA GLU A 231 -4.16 -6.37 11.04
C GLU A 231 -4.17 -5.09 11.90
N SER A 232 -4.11 -3.92 11.29
CA SER A 232 -4.25 -2.63 11.99
C SER A 232 -5.57 -2.55 12.77
N ALA A 233 -6.69 -2.88 12.12
CA ALA A 233 -7.99 -2.87 12.80
C ALA A 233 -8.11 -3.98 13.87
N GLN A 234 -7.56 -5.16 13.62
CA GLN A 234 -7.53 -6.24 14.63
C GLN A 234 -6.74 -5.85 15.88
N VAL A 235 -5.68 -5.07 15.72
CA VAL A 235 -4.87 -4.60 16.84
C VAL A 235 -5.52 -3.42 17.57
N GLY A 236 -6.21 -2.50 16.88
CA GLY A 236 -6.86 -1.37 17.54
C GLY A 236 -7.11 -0.12 16.70
N ALA A 237 -6.75 -0.07 15.43
CA ALA A 237 -7.16 1.06 14.58
C ALA A 237 -8.67 1.06 14.39
N LEU A 238 -9.32 2.24 14.47
CA LEU A 238 -10.77 2.39 14.39
C LEU A 238 -11.33 1.81 13.09
N ILE A 239 -10.69 2.13 11.96
CA ILE A 239 -11.08 1.67 10.63
C ILE A 239 -9.86 1.38 9.78
N TYR A 240 -9.97 0.43 8.85
CA TYR A 240 -9.07 0.35 7.71
C TYR A 240 -9.86 0.33 6.40
N LEU A 241 -9.21 0.78 5.34
CA LEU A 241 -9.69 0.73 3.97
C LEU A 241 -8.53 0.40 3.05
N ALA A 242 -8.53 -0.81 2.49
CA ALA A 242 -7.42 -1.34 1.70
C ALA A 242 -7.91 -2.06 0.45
N PRO A 243 -7.12 -2.11 -0.63
CA PRO A 243 -7.43 -2.95 -1.78
C PRO A 243 -7.59 -4.41 -1.37
N ASP A 244 -8.55 -5.09 -1.99
CA ASP A 244 -8.74 -6.52 -1.78
C ASP A 244 -7.56 -7.32 -2.39
N PRO A 245 -6.83 -8.14 -1.61
CA PRO A 245 -5.62 -8.80 -2.08
C PRO A 245 -5.87 -9.80 -3.20
N GLU A 246 -6.99 -10.55 -3.13
CA GLU A 246 -7.37 -11.51 -4.16
C GLU A 246 -7.71 -10.80 -5.45
N ALA A 247 -8.58 -9.81 -5.40
CA ALA A 247 -8.99 -9.08 -6.58
C ALA A 247 -7.79 -8.40 -7.26
N GLU A 248 -6.91 -7.75 -6.49
CA GLU A 248 -5.73 -7.08 -7.04
C GLU A 248 -4.76 -8.07 -7.71
N GLY A 249 -4.50 -9.21 -7.07
CA GLY A 249 -3.65 -10.25 -7.65
C GLY A 249 -4.24 -10.85 -8.93
N ARG A 250 -5.54 -11.15 -8.92
CA ARG A 250 -6.25 -11.69 -10.09
C ARG A 250 -6.31 -10.69 -11.24
N GLU A 251 -6.63 -9.42 -10.98
CA GLU A 251 -6.62 -8.37 -12.00
C GLU A 251 -5.24 -8.24 -12.67
N VAL A 252 -4.15 -8.36 -11.91
CA VAL A 252 -2.79 -8.32 -12.47
C VAL A 252 -2.52 -9.58 -13.31
N GLY A 253 -3.05 -10.75 -12.94
CA GLY A 253 -2.99 -11.97 -13.77
C GLY A 253 -3.73 -11.80 -15.10
N GLU A 254 -4.90 -11.19 -15.10
CA GLU A 254 -5.64 -10.87 -16.35
C GLU A 254 -4.85 -9.91 -17.25
N LEU A 255 -4.20 -8.89 -16.66
CA LEU A 255 -3.35 -7.99 -17.43
C LEU A 255 -2.12 -8.70 -18.01
N ALA A 256 -1.54 -9.64 -17.27
CA ALA A 256 -0.43 -10.46 -17.74
C ALA A 256 -0.85 -11.30 -18.96
N ASP A 257 -2.01 -11.95 -18.90
CA ASP A 257 -2.59 -12.72 -20.00
C ASP A 257 -2.81 -11.86 -21.26
N MET A 258 -3.40 -10.66 -21.09
CA MET A 258 -3.57 -9.72 -22.21
C MET A 258 -2.23 -9.35 -22.87
N ILE A 259 -1.20 -9.12 -22.07
CA ILE A 259 0.14 -8.74 -22.55
C ILE A 259 0.79 -9.93 -23.27
N LEU A 260 0.75 -11.13 -22.69
CA LEU A 260 1.29 -12.35 -23.28
C LEU A 260 0.57 -12.75 -24.58
N LYS A 261 -0.70 -12.39 -24.74
CA LYS A 261 -1.49 -12.53 -26.00
C LYS A 261 -1.27 -11.38 -26.99
N GLY A 262 -0.29 -10.50 -26.76
CA GLY A 262 0.13 -9.47 -27.71
C GLY A 262 -0.46 -8.07 -27.48
N THR A 263 -1.23 -7.83 -26.41
CA THR A 263 -1.67 -6.48 -26.07
C THR A 263 -0.50 -5.65 -25.56
N HIS A 264 -0.17 -4.56 -26.25
CA HIS A 264 0.92 -3.69 -25.81
C HIS A 264 0.59 -3.00 -24.46
N PRO A 265 1.43 -3.08 -23.42
CA PRO A 265 1.16 -2.51 -22.09
C PRO A 265 0.76 -1.04 -22.12
N GLY A 266 1.37 -0.27 -23.01
CA GLY A 266 1.09 1.15 -23.19
C GLY A 266 -0.33 1.50 -23.62
N LYS A 267 -1.13 0.53 -24.09
CA LYS A 267 -2.56 0.71 -24.41
C LYS A 267 -3.48 0.42 -23.22
N ILE A 268 -2.96 -0.22 -22.17
CA ILE A 268 -3.73 -0.60 -20.99
C ILE A 268 -3.77 0.58 -20.01
N VAL A 269 -4.96 0.98 -19.61
CA VAL A 269 -5.16 2.08 -18.65
C VAL A 269 -4.78 1.64 -17.25
N VAL A 270 -3.97 2.46 -16.57
CA VAL A 270 -3.64 2.25 -15.16
C VAL A 270 -4.73 2.86 -14.29
N ILE A 271 -5.46 2.00 -13.55
CA ILE A 271 -6.61 2.42 -12.73
C ILE A 271 -6.39 2.11 -11.24
N PRO A 272 -7.12 2.78 -10.34
CA PRO A 272 -7.24 2.39 -8.94
C PRO A 272 -7.81 0.97 -8.79
N PRO A 273 -7.68 0.34 -7.58
CA PRO A 273 -8.28 -0.97 -7.32
C PRO A 273 -9.80 -0.92 -7.50
N ILE A 274 -10.34 -1.97 -8.12
CA ILE A 274 -11.78 -2.12 -8.39
C ILE A 274 -12.50 -2.58 -7.11
N LYS A 275 -11.89 -3.50 -6.35
CA LYS A 275 -12.43 -4.01 -5.10
C LYS A 275 -11.58 -3.57 -3.91
N PHE A 276 -12.25 -3.32 -2.80
CA PHE A 276 -11.60 -2.95 -1.55
C PHE A 276 -12.34 -3.55 -0.36
N ASN A 277 -11.60 -3.74 0.72
CA ASN A 277 -12.10 -4.15 2.02
C ASN A 277 -12.10 -2.95 2.97
N LEU A 278 -13.22 -2.78 3.67
CA LEU A 278 -13.35 -1.87 4.80
C LEU A 278 -13.56 -2.72 6.05
N GLY A 279 -12.84 -2.43 7.13
CA GLY A 279 -13.08 -3.09 8.40
C GLY A 279 -13.04 -2.11 9.56
N ILE A 280 -13.74 -2.47 10.65
CA ILE A 280 -13.96 -1.61 11.80
C ILE A 280 -13.58 -2.35 13.08
N ASN A 281 -12.87 -1.69 13.97
CA ASN A 281 -12.69 -2.16 15.34
C ASN A 281 -13.80 -1.59 16.24
N LEU A 282 -14.76 -2.45 16.61
CA LEU A 282 -15.90 -2.08 17.44
C LEU A 282 -15.50 -1.71 18.87
N THR A 283 -14.47 -2.38 19.43
CA THR A 283 -13.94 -2.03 20.75
C THR A 283 -13.37 -0.61 20.76
N THR A 284 -12.60 -0.25 19.74
CA THR A 284 -12.07 1.12 19.59
C THR A 284 -13.18 2.14 19.39
N ALA A 285 -14.19 1.83 18.54
CA ALA A 285 -15.35 2.67 18.35
C ALA A 285 -16.10 2.92 19.68
N THR A 286 -16.36 1.86 20.46
CA THR A 286 -16.99 1.95 21.79
C THR A 286 -16.18 2.80 22.76
N LYS A 287 -14.86 2.54 22.88
CA LYS A 287 -13.95 3.32 23.76
C LYS A 287 -13.93 4.80 23.38
N MET A 288 -14.02 5.13 22.11
CA MET A 288 -14.11 6.49 21.62
C MET A 288 -15.53 7.07 21.71
N GLY A 289 -16.54 6.27 22.05
CA GLY A 289 -17.95 6.66 22.07
C GLY A 289 -18.44 7.05 20.67
N ILE A 290 -17.98 6.35 19.64
CA ILE A 290 -18.37 6.56 18.24
C ILE A 290 -19.49 5.60 17.88
N ILE A 291 -20.58 6.17 17.35
CA ILE A 291 -21.66 5.42 16.73
C ILE A 291 -21.32 5.24 15.25
N ILE A 292 -21.18 4.01 14.82
CA ILE A 292 -20.85 3.70 13.41
C ILE A 292 -22.13 3.82 12.56
N PRO A 293 -22.13 4.63 11.49
CA PRO A 293 -23.28 4.76 10.60
C PRO A 293 -23.63 3.43 9.93
N PRO A 294 -24.94 3.13 9.73
CA PRO A 294 -25.39 1.84 9.17
C PRO A 294 -24.82 1.51 7.80
N ASP A 295 -24.62 2.49 6.94
CA ASP A 295 -24.04 2.32 5.61
C ASP A 295 -22.54 1.93 5.70
N ILE A 296 -21.81 2.47 6.66
CA ILE A 296 -20.39 2.08 6.91
C ILE A 296 -20.33 0.66 7.51
N LEU A 297 -21.26 0.30 8.42
CA LEU A 297 -21.36 -1.08 8.92
C LEU A 297 -21.68 -2.06 7.78
N LYS A 298 -22.56 -1.72 6.87
CA LYS A 298 -22.88 -2.53 5.70
C LYS A 298 -21.66 -2.72 4.78
N LEU A 299 -20.87 -1.67 4.57
CA LEU A 299 -19.63 -1.76 3.80
C LEU A 299 -18.57 -2.64 4.49
N ALA A 300 -18.50 -2.61 5.82
CA ALA A 300 -17.57 -3.45 6.57
C ALA A 300 -17.96 -4.94 6.51
N ASN A 301 -19.25 -5.24 6.34
CA ASN A 301 -19.78 -6.59 6.26
C ASN A 301 -19.27 -7.48 7.41
N GLN A 302 -18.48 -8.51 7.12
CA GLN A 302 -17.89 -9.43 8.11
C GLN A 302 -16.60 -8.90 8.74
N ASN A 303 -16.03 -7.79 8.26
CA ASN A 303 -14.78 -7.23 8.75
C ASN A 303 -14.99 -6.35 10.00
N LEU A 304 -15.66 -6.92 11.01
CA LEU A 304 -15.89 -6.29 12.31
C LEU A 304 -15.00 -6.97 13.37
N TYR A 305 -14.15 -6.18 14.04
CA TYR A 305 -13.17 -6.67 15.02
C TYR A 305 -13.48 -6.18 16.43
N ARG A 306 -13.03 -6.96 17.42
CA ARG A 306 -13.20 -6.67 18.85
C ARG A 306 -11.88 -6.80 19.60
#